data_330f09435fe5340c672f56babaae3a99
#
_entry.id   330f09435fe5340c672f56babaae3a99
#
_cell.length_a   1.000
_cell.length_b   1.000
_cell.length_c   1.000
_cell.angle_alpha   90.00
_cell.angle_beta   90.00
_cell.angle_gamma   90.00
#
_symmetry.space_group_name_H-M   'P 1'
#
loop_
_entity.id
_entity.type
_entity.pdbx_description
1 polymer ?
#
loop_
_entity_poly.entity_id
_entity_poly.type
_entity_poly.pdbx_seq_one_letter_code
_entity_poly.pdbx_strand_id
1 'polypeptide(L)'
;MPLPELPELEELYRLYRADLYRYLCHLTHDSAEAEDLLSETFLRALKRLHTYRGDCAVKTWLFGIARNIWLEGLRKKHPTASTDDLLESYLAEDTLTERTDSRLQWQRVKELLQQRDDRARRVVQLRAMGYSYNEIAAELHISESSARVIEHRTRTWLKQMLAKEGYDL
;
A
#
# COMPACT_ATOMS: atom_id res chain seq x y z
N MET A 1 19.39 5.02 -23.97
CA MET A 1 18.59 6.09 -23.34
C MET A 1 19.35 6.63 -22.13
N PRO A 2 19.56 7.94 -22.03
CA PRO A 2 20.09 8.49 -20.80
C PRO A 2 19.10 8.16 -19.67
N LEU A 3 19.63 7.70 -18.54
CA LEU A 3 18.83 7.56 -17.32
C LEU A 3 18.22 8.94 -17.01
N PRO A 4 16.96 9.02 -16.62
CA PRO A 4 16.40 10.30 -16.17
C PRO A 4 17.32 10.86 -15.10
N GLU A 5 17.65 12.13 -15.18
CA GLU A 5 18.38 12.80 -14.11
C GLU A 5 17.57 12.59 -12.82
N LEU A 6 18.16 11.84 -11.90
CA LEU A 6 17.52 11.61 -10.60
C LEU A 6 17.53 12.94 -9.85
N PRO A 7 16.37 13.45 -9.42
CA PRO A 7 16.36 14.63 -8.57
C PRO A 7 17.15 14.34 -7.30
N GLU A 8 17.89 15.32 -6.83
CA GLU A 8 18.59 15.20 -5.57
C GLU A 8 17.58 14.93 -4.44
N LEU A 9 17.98 14.14 -3.44
CA LEU A 9 17.09 13.78 -2.33
C LEU A 9 16.50 15.02 -1.63
N GLU A 10 17.29 16.08 -1.52
CA GLU A 10 16.86 17.37 -0.96
C GLU A 10 15.70 17.98 -1.75
N GLU A 11 15.74 17.90 -3.07
CA GLU A 11 14.64 18.35 -3.92
C GLU A 11 13.40 17.48 -3.76
N LEU A 12 13.54 16.16 -3.67
CA LEU A 12 12.44 15.24 -3.38
C LEU A 12 11.80 15.54 -2.03
N TYR A 13 12.62 15.79 -1.02
CA TYR A 13 12.14 16.17 0.31
C TYR A 13 11.33 17.47 0.26
N ARG A 14 11.85 18.49 -0.39
CA ARG A 14 11.17 19.79 -0.53
C ARG A 14 9.84 19.68 -1.28
N LEU A 15 9.80 18.88 -2.35
CA LEU A 15 8.62 18.75 -3.21
C LEU A 15 7.51 17.89 -2.57
N TYR A 16 7.88 16.81 -1.90
CA TYR A 16 6.91 15.76 -1.52
C TYR A 16 6.70 15.61 -0.02
N ARG A 17 7.47 16.27 0.82
CA ARG A 17 7.35 16.16 2.28
C ARG A 17 5.93 16.40 2.79
N ALA A 18 5.30 17.48 2.36
CA ALA A 18 3.98 17.87 2.85
C ALA A 18 2.90 16.87 2.42
N ASP A 19 2.93 16.44 1.18
CA ASP A 19 1.96 15.47 0.65
C ASP A 19 2.16 14.10 1.29
N LEU A 20 3.39 13.68 1.45
CA LEU A 20 3.73 12.40 2.06
C LEU A 20 3.37 12.38 3.55
N TYR A 21 3.60 13.48 4.28
CA TYR A 21 3.19 13.61 5.67
C TYR A 21 1.67 13.49 5.83
N ARG A 22 0.89 14.18 5.00
CA ARG A 22 -0.58 14.07 5.01
C ARG A 22 -1.05 12.65 4.73
N TYR A 23 -0.45 11.99 3.77
CA TYR A 23 -0.72 10.60 3.46
C TYR A 23 -0.44 9.69 4.66
N LEU A 24 0.71 9.86 5.31
CA LEU A 24 1.09 9.07 6.48
C LEU A 24 0.21 9.36 7.70
N CYS A 25 -0.20 10.61 7.92
CA CYS A 25 -1.19 10.96 8.95
C CYS A 25 -2.52 10.26 8.71
N HIS A 26 -2.93 10.14 7.45
CA HIS A 26 -4.14 9.41 7.08
C HIS A 26 -4.05 7.91 7.38
N LEU A 27 -2.89 7.31 7.13
CA LEU A 27 -2.65 5.90 7.40
C LEU A 27 -2.56 5.58 8.90
N THR A 28 -1.85 6.41 9.65
CA THR A 28 -1.53 6.14 11.06
C THR A 28 -2.55 6.68 12.05
N HIS A 29 -3.26 7.74 11.68
CA HIS A 29 -4.08 8.56 12.58
C HIS A 29 -3.30 9.10 13.80
N ASP A 30 -1.97 9.19 13.68
CA ASP A 30 -1.05 9.63 14.71
C ASP A 30 0.05 10.49 14.06
N SER A 31 0.14 11.76 14.47
CA SER A 31 1.10 12.72 13.90
C SER A 31 2.55 12.37 14.23
N ALA A 32 2.82 11.86 15.42
CA ALA A 32 4.17 11.47 15.84
C ALA A 32 4.64 10.24 15.06
N GLU A 33 3.79 9.23 14.92
CA GLU A 33 4.08 8.06 14.09
C GLU A 33 4.27 8.44 12.62
N ALA A 34 3.45 9.35 12.09
CA ALA A 34 3.57 9.84 10.72
C ALA A 34 4.93 10.53 10.48
N GLU A 35 5.42 11.32 11.44
CA GLU A 35 6.74 11.96 11.36
C GLU A 35 7.88 10.92 11.35
N ASP A 36 7.81 9.91 12.19
CA ASP A 36 8.79 8.83 12.23
C ASP A 36 8.81 8.06 10.89
N LEU A 37 7.65 7.73 10.36
CA LEU A 37 7.52 7.06 9.07
C LEU A 37 8.00 7.94 7.90
N LEU A 38 7.76 9.25 7.98
CA LEU A 38 8.25 10.22 7.00
C LEU A 38 9.78 10.22 6.96
N SER A 39 10.41 10.30 8.12
CA SER A 39 11.87 10.27 8.24
C SER A 39 12.45 8.96 7.72
N GLU A 40 11.88 7.83 8.09
CA GLU A 40 12.30 6.51 7.63
C GLU A 40 12.12 6.36 6.12
N THR A 41 11.05 6.91 5.56
CA THR A 41 10.79 6.88 4.11
C THR A 41 11.90 7.57 3.35
N PHE A 42 12.32 8.76 3.75
CA PHE A 42 13.40 9.49 3.07
C PHE A 42 14.76 8.83 3.27
N LEU A 43 15.03 8.23 4.44
CA LEU A 43 16.25 7.44 4.66
C LEU A 43 16.31 6.22 3.73
N ARG A 44 15.20 5.50 3.56
CA ARG A 44 15.15 4.38 2.61
C ARG A 44 15.21 4.84 1.16
N ALA A 45 14.57 5.96 0.83
CA ALA A 45 14.67 6.56 -0.48
C ALA A 45 16.12 6.91 -0.83
N LEU A 46 16.87 7.50 0.10
CA LEU A 46 18.29 7.79 -0.08
C LEU A 46 19.10 6.53 -0.42
N LYS A 47 18.89 5.46 0.34
CA LYS A 47 19.60 4.18 0.13
C LYS A 47 19.23 3.51 -1.19
N ARG A 48 18.03 3.74 -1.71
CA ARG A 48 17.48 3.07 -2.90
C ARG A 48 17.44 3.96 -4.15
N LEU A 49 17.86 5.21 -4.04
CA LEU A 49 17.77 6.17 -5.14
C LEU A 49 18.49 5.66 -6.41
N HIS A 50 19.63 5.01 -6.23
CA HIS A 50 20.41 4.41 -7.32
C HIS A 50 19.70 3.22 -7.99
N THR A 51 18.66 2.64 -7.39
CA THR A 51 17.88 1.54 -7.94
C THR A 51 16.62 2.01 -8.67
N TYR A 52 16.29 3.28 -8.59
CA TYR A 52 15.16 3.85 -9.31
C TYR A 52 15.41 3.82 -10.81
N ARG A 53 14.52 3.19 -11.56
CA ARG A 53 14.68 2.96 -13.01
C ARG A 53 13.77 3.84 -13.88
N GLY A 54 12.92 4.68 -13.28
CA GLY A 54 11.97 5.48 -14.02
C GLY A 54 10.74 4.73 -14.53
N ASP A 55 10.49 3.52 -14.03
CA ASP A 55 9.32 2.69 -14.40
C ASP A 55 7.99 3.30 -13.94
N CYS A 56 8.04 4.18 -12.96
CA CYS A 56 6.90 4.96 -12.47
C CYS A 56 7.35 6.37 -12.11
N ALA A 57 6.39 7.28 -11.89
CA ALA A 57 6.69 8.62 -11.40
C ALA A 57 7.42 8.54 -10.05
N VAL A 58 8.38 9.44 -9.83
CA VAL A 58 9.15 9.52 -8.57
C VAL A 58 8.22 9.61 -7.35
N LYS A 59 7.14 10.39 -7.45
CA LYS A 59 6.12 10.49 -6.41
C LYS A 59 5.53 9.12 -6.07
N THR A 60 5.13 8.35 -7.08
CA THR A 60 4.57 7.01 -6.91
C THR A 60 5.57 6.06 -6.25
N TRP A 61 6.83 6.12 -6.66
CA TRP A 61 7.90 5.32 -6.07
C TRP A 61 8.11 5.66 -4.59
N LEU A 62 8.16 6.96 -4.26
CA LEU A 62 8.36 7.43 -2.88
C LEU A 62 7.18 7.06 -1.97
N PHE A 63 5.94 7.23 -2.43
CA PHE A 63 4.74 6.81 -1.70
C PHE A 63 4.67 5.29 -1.52
N GLY A 64 5.15 4.52 -2.50
CA GLY A 64 5.30 3.08 -2.40
C GLY A 64 6.26 2.66 -1.28
N ILE A 65 7.38 3.37 -1.12
CA ILE A 65 8.32 3.15 -0.01
C ILE A 65 7.63 3.42 1.34
N ALA A 66 6.95 4.55 1.46
CA ALA A 66 6.23 4.92 2.68
C ALA A 66 5.17 3.88 3.08
N ARG A 67 4.39 3.44 2.12
CA ARG A 67 3.38 2.40 2.32
C ARG A 67 3.98 1.09 2.80
N ASN A 68 5.08 0.65 2.19
CA ASN A 68 5.76 -0.57 2.59
C ASN A 68 6.27 -0.49 4.04
N ILE A 69 6.83 0.64 4.44
CA ILE A 69 7.29 0.86 5.82
C ILE A 69 6.12 0.79 6.80
N TRP A 70 5.01 1.43 6.48
CA TRP A 70 3.79 1.37 7.30
C TRP A 70 3.27 -0.06 7.45
N LEU A 71 3.18 -0.83 6.35
CA LEU A 71 2.74 -2.22 6.38
C LEU A 71 3.68 -3.12 7.20
N GLU A 72 5.00 -2.94 7.06
CA GLU A 72 5.99 -3.62 7.90
C GLU A 72 5.78 -3.30 9.39
N GLY A 73 5.48 -2.04 9.70
CA GLY A 73 5.18 -1.59 11.05
C GLY A 73 3.92 -2.23 11.63
N LEU A 74 2.86 -2.36 10.83
CA LEU A 74 1.64 -3.05 11.24
C LEU A 74 1.92 -4.52 11.59
N ARG A 75 2.69 -5.21 10.77
CA ARG A 75 3.10 -6.60 11.03
C ARG A 75 3.88 -6.75 12.34
N LYS A 76 4.76 -5.79 12.65
CA LYS A 76 5.56 -5.78 13.88
C LYS A 76 4.74 -5.44 15.13
N LYS A 77 3.83 -4.47 15.03
CA LYS A 77 2.99 -4.02 16.15
C LYS A 77 1.92 -5.04 16.53
N HIS A 78 1.46 -5.79 15.58
CA HIS A 78 0.36 -6.75 15.75
C HIS A 78 0.77 -8.17 15.31
N PRO A 79 1.80 -8.77 15.97
CA PRO A 79 2.24 -10.12 15.60
C PRO A 79 1.15 -11.17 15.83
N THR A 80 0.14 -10.85 16.66
CA THR A 80 -1.03 -11.68 16.95
C THR A 80 -2.31 -11.20 16.24
N ALA A 81 -2.23 -10.09 15.47
CA ALA A 81 -3.38 -9.61 14.70
C ALA A 81 -3.82 -10.68 13.72
N SER A 82 -5.11 -10.90 13.62
CA SER A 82 -5.65 -11.81 12.62
C SER A 82 -5.34 -11.28 11.23
N THR A 83 -5.19 -12.19 10.28
CA THR A 83 -5.04 -11.82 8.85
C THR A 83 -6.20 -10.93 8.40
N ASP A 84 -7.39 -11.12 8.96
CA ASP A 84 -8.58 -10.33 8.68
C ASP A 84 -8.43 -8.87 9.12
N ASP A 85 -7.89 -8.60 10.31
CA ASP A 85 -7.70 -7.23 10.82
C ASP A 85 -6.68 -6.46 9.97
N LEU A 86 -5.59 -7.11 9.57
CA LEU A 86 -4.59 -6.53 8.70
C LEU A 86 -5.14 -6.25 7.29
N LEU A 87 -5.95 -7.17 6.79
CA LEU A 87 -6.59 -7.04 5.49
C LEU A 87 -7.61 -5.90 5.49
N GLU A 88 -8.39 -5.75 6.54
CA GLU A 88 -9.32 -4.63 6.71
C GLU A 88 -8.59 -3.29 6.70
N SER A 89 -7.55 -3.16 7.50
CA SER A 89 -6.73 -1.94 7.56
C SER A 89 -6.11 -1.61 6.20
N TYR A 90 -5.61 -2.60 5.50
CA TYR A 90 -4.99 -2.45 4.21
C TYR A 90 -5.96 -2.02 3.11
N LEU A 91 -7.16 -2.62 3.06
CA LEU A 91 -8.16 -2.28 2.05
C LEU A 91 -8.88 -0.97 2.37
N ALA A 92 -9.00 -0.60 3.64
CA ALA A 92 -9.55 0.69 4.05
C ALA A 92 -8.65 1.89 3.72
N GLU A 93 -7.38 1.65 3.40
CA GLU A 93 -6.42 2.70 3.02
C GLU A 93 -6.88 3.54 1.81
N ASP A 94 -7.59 2.94 0.88
CA ASP A 94 -8.08 3.63 -0.31
C ASP A 94 -9.35 4.46 -0.08
N THR A 95 -9.93 4.39 1.11
CA THR A 95 -11.17 5.10 1.44
C THR A 95 -10.90 6.31 2.30
N LEU A 96 -11.03 7.49 1.68
CA LEU A 96 -10.96 8.80 2.36
C LEU A 96 -12.28 9.17 3.07
N THR A 97 -13.26 8.30 3.11
CA THR A 97 -14.59 8.58 3.65
C THR A 97 -14.70 8.19 5.12
N GLU A 98 -15.22 9.12 5.92
CA GLU A 98 -15.53 8.91 7.33
C GLU A 98 -16.40 7.67 7.53
N ARG A 99 -15.99 6.86 8.47
CA ARG A 99 -16.59 5.58 8.85
C ARG A 99 -18.05 5.71 9.26
N THR A 100 -18.95 5.42 8.35
CA THR A 100 -20.31 5.10 8.72
C THR A 100 -20.66 3.72 8.14
N ASP A 101 -20.91 2.74 8.98
CA ASP A 101 -21.23 1.34 8.66
C ASP A 101 -20.07 0.42 8.20
N SER A 102 -18.94 0.51 8.84
CA SER A 102 -17.75 -0.28 8.48
C SER A 102 -17.92 -1.82 8.57
N ARG A 103 -18.81 -2.34 9.42
CA ARG A 103 -18.97 -3.79 9.64
C ARG A 103 -19.64 -4.52 8.49
N LEU A 104 -20.74 -3.98 7.96
CA LEU A 104 -21.47 -4.58 6.84
C LEU A 104 -20.65 -4.49 5.56
N GLN A 105 -20.01 -3.34 5.34
CA GLN A 105 -19.11 -3.13 4.21
C GLN A 105 -17.92 -4.10 4.25
N TRP A 106 -17.30 -4.27 5.41
CA TRP A 106 -16.18 -5.19 5.57
C TRP A 106 -16.61 -6.66 5.32
N GLN A 107 -17.75 -7.06 5.83
CA GLN A 107 -18.29 -8.39 5.56
C GLN A 107 -18.51 -8.61 4.06
N ARG A 108 -19.03 -7.59 3.37
CA ARG A 108 -19.22 -7.66 1.91
C ARG A 108 -17.90 -7.74 1.14
N VAL A 109 -16.88 -6.99 1.56
CA VAL A 109 -15.51 -7.09 0.99
C VAL A 109 -14.98 -8.51 1.09
N LYS A 110 -15.12 -9.16 2.25
CA LYS A 110 -14.69 -10.56 2.43
C LYS A 110 -15.42 -11.52 1.51
N GLU A 111 -16.74 -11.37 1.36
CA GLU A 111 -17.53 -12.19 0.45
C GLU A 111 -17.11 -12.01 -1.01
N LEU A 112 -16.87 -10.77 -1.43
CA LEU A 112 -16.38 -10.47 -2.77
C LEU A 112 -15.00 -11.07 -3.02
N LEU A 113 -14.08 -10.97 -2.07
CA LEU A 113 -12.75 -11.58 -2.19
C LEU A 113 -12.83 -13.10 -2.36
N GLN A 114 -13.81 -13.76 -1.76
CA GLN A 114 -14.02 -15.20 -1.95
C GLN A 114 -14.40 -15.57 -3.39
N GLN A 115 -14.91 -14.63 -4.17
CA GLN A 115 -15.23 -14.83 -5.58
C GLN A 115 -14.00 -14.72 -6.50
N ARG A 116 -12.88 -14.20 -5.99
CA ARG A 116 -11.62 -14.14 -6.73
C ARG A 116 -10.88 -15.46 -6.67
N ASP A 117 -10.01 -15.70 -7.66
CA ASP A 117 -9.15 -16.87 -7.66
C ASP A 117 -8.17 -16.85 -6.45
N ASP A 118 -7.65 -18.00 -6.11
CA ASP A 118 -6.77 -18.17 -4.96
C ASP A 118 -5.51 -17.31 -5.05
N ARG A 119 -4.96 -17.14 -6.25
CA ARG A 119 -3.78 -16.33 -6.47
C ARG A 119 -4.05 -14.85 -6.16
N ALA A 120 -5.15 -14.30 -6.66
CA ALA A 120 -5.53 -12.92 -6.41
C ALA A 120 -5.77 -12.67 -4.91
N ARG A 121 -6.49 -13.56 -4.24
CA ARG A 121 -6.70 -13.50 -2.79
C ARG A 121 -5.38 -13.54 -2.03
N ARG A 122 -4.50 -14.46 -2.39
CA ARG A 122 -3.21 -14.62 -1.71
C ARG A 122 -2.31 -13.40 -1.88
N VAL A 123 -2.26 -12.80 -3.07
CA VAL A 123 -1.51 -11.57 -3.31
C VAL A 123 -1.99 -10.44 -2.40
N VAL A 124 -3.29 -10.21 -2.32
CA VAL A 124 -3.89 -9.15 -1.47
C VAL A 124 -3.64 -9.44 0.01
N GLN A 125 -3.79 -10.67 0.46
CA GLN A 125 -3.51 -11.06 1.85
C GLN A 125 -2.04 -10.84 2.22
N LEU A 126 -1.11 -11.26 1.39
CA LEU A 126 0.33 -11.09 1.63
C LEU A 126 0.70 -9.60 1.66
N ARG A 127 0.13 -8.78 0.77
CA ARG A 127 0.33 -7.32 0.82
C ARG A 127 -0.19 -6.73 2.13
N ALA A 128 -1.37 -7.12 2.56
CA ALA A 128 -1.93 -6.69 3.85
C ALA A 128 -1.05 -7.08 5.04
N MET A 129 -0.36 -8.21 4.95
CA MET A 129 0.60 -8.68 5.95
C MET A 129 1.96 -7.98 5.86
N GLY A 130 2.15 -7.04 4.94
CA GLY A 130 3.38 -6.25 4.80
C GLY A 130 4.46 -6.88 3.93
N TYR A 131 4.15 -7.92 3.17
CA TYR A 131 5.10 -8.51 2.23
C TYR A 131 5.33 -7.59 1.03
N SER A 132 6.58 -7.45 0.62
CA SER A 132 6.95 -6.75 -0.60
C SER A 132 6.50 -7.54 -1.84
N TYR A 133 6.39 -6.86 -2.99
CA TYR A 133 6.08 -7.56 -4.23
C TYR A 133 7.14 -8.60 -4.61
N ASN A 134 8.40 -8.36 -4.26
CA ASN A 134 9.47 -9.31 -4.49
C ASN A 134 9.29 -10.58 -3.64
N GLU A 135 8.93 -10.44 -2.37
CA GLU A 135 8.62 -11.57 -1.49
C GLU A 135 7.39 -12.34 -1.97
N ILE A 136 6.34 -11.64 -2.40
CA ILE A 136 5.12 -12.26 -2.96
C ILE A 136 5.44 -13.00 -4.25
N ALA A 137 6.24 -12.41 -5.12
CA ALA A 137 6.68 -13.05 -6.36
C ALA A 137 7.40 -14.38 -6.09
N ALA A 138 8.29 -14.39 -5.11
CA ALA A 138 9.00 -15.60 -4.69
C ALA A 138 8.05 -16.66 -4.08
N GLU A 139 7.15 -16.24 -3.19
CA GLU A 139 6.18 -17.13 -2.53
C GLU A 139 5.22 -17.80 -3.52
N LEU A 140 4.72 -17.05 -4.49
CA LEU A 140 3.70 -17.51 -5.43
C LEU A 140 4.26 -17.99 -6.79
N HIS A 141 5.56 -17.98 -6.95
CA HIS A 141 6.24 -18.33 -8.21
C HIS A 141 5.73 -17.54 -9.42
N ILE A 142 5.58 -16.24 -9.26
CA ILE A 142 5.19 -15.28 -10.29
C ILE A 142 6.23 -14.17 -10.40
N SER A 143 6.13 -13.32 -11.42
CA SER A 143 6.96 -12.13 -11.51
C SER A 143 6.48 -11.03 -10.55
N GLU A 144 7.40 -10.15 -10.16
CA GLU A 144 7.06 -8.96 -9.35
C GLU A 144 6.03 -8.07 -10.07
N SER A 145 6.18 -7.89 -11.38
CA SER A 145 5.21 -7.16 -12.21
C SER A 145 3.82 -7.81 -12.18
N SER A 146 3.75 -9.15 -12.24
CA SER A 146 2.49 -9.87 -12.12
C SER A 146 1.83 -9.66 -10.77
N ALA A 147 2.60 -9.69 -9.67
CA ALA A 147 2.08 -9.44 -8.34
C ALA A 147 1.45 -8.03 -8.23
N ARG A 148 2.12 -7.00 -8.76
CA ARG A 148 1.60 -5.62 -8.81
C ARG A 148 0.30 -5.52 -9.60
N VAL A 149 0.26 -6.13 -10.79
CA VAL A 149 -0.91 -6.10 -11.67
C VAL A 149 -2.10 -6.83 -11.02
N ILE A 150 -1.87 -7.99 -10.43
CA ILE A 150 -2.90 -8.77 -9.75
C ILE A 150 -3.49 -7.98 -8.57
N GLU A 151 -2.66 -7.38 -7.74
CA GLU A 151 -3.11 -6.54 -6.63
C GLU A 151 -3.95 -5.37 -7.13
N HIS A 152 -3.43 -4.60 -8.07
CA HIS A 152 -4.10 -3.43 -8.61
C HIS A 152 -5.47 -3.78 -9.22
N ARG A 153 -5.52 -4.81 -10.04
CA ARG A 153 -6.78 -5.28 -10.66
C ARG A 153 -7.79 -5.77 -9.63
N THR A 154 -7.33 -6.48 -8.61
CA THR A 154 -8.20 -6.98 -7.54
C THR A 154 -8.80 -5.83 -6.74
N ARG A 155 -8.00 -4.85 -6.35
CA ARG A 155 -8.48 -3.66 -5.63
C ARG A 155 -9.45 -2.83 -6.47
N THR A 156 -9.13 -2.60 -7.74
CA THR A 156 -10.01 -1.87 -8.67
C THR A 156 -11.35 -2.59 -8.84
N TRP A 157 -11.32 -3.90 -8.99
CA TRP A 157 -12.53 -4.71 -9.10
C TRP A 157 -13.38 -4.64 -7.83
N LEU A 158 -12.77 -4.73 -6.63
CA LEU A 158 -13.48 -4.58 -5.36
C LEU A 158 -14.19 -3.24 -5.27
N LYS A 159 -13.50 -2.14 -5.60
CA LYS A 159 -14.10 -0.80 -5.62
C LYS A 159 -15.30 -0.72 -6.57
N GLN A 160 -15.16 -1.25 -7.77
CA GLN A 160 -16.24 -1.25 -8.76
C GLN A 160 -17.46 -2.05 -8.29
N MET A 161 -17.23 -3.22 -7.69
CA MET A 161 -18.32 -4.05 -7.18
C MET A 161 -19.04 -3.40 -6.00
N LEU A 162 -18.30 -2.82 -5.08
CA LEU A 162 -18.88 -2.12 -3.92
C LEU A 162 -19.64 -0.86 -4.35
N ALA A 163 -19.11 -0.09 -5.29
CA ALA A 163 -19.81 1.09 -5.86
C ALA A 163 -21.14 0.72 -6.50
N LYS A 164 -21.21 -0.40 -7.23
CA LYS A 164 -22.47 -0.92 -7.81
C LYS A 164 -23.51 -1.29 -6.75
N GLU A 165 -23.09 -1.65 -5.57
CA GLU A 165 -23.96 -2.00 -4.44
C GLU A 165 -24.29 -0.78 -3.55
N GLY A 166 -23.83 0.42 -3.92
CA GLY A 166 -24.09 1.67 -3.20
C GLY A 166 -23.14 1.92 -2.02
N TYR A 167 -22.04 1.19 -1.92
CA TYR A 167 -20.98 1.48 -0.96
C TYR A 167 -19.96 2.43 -1.58
N ASP A 168 -19.71 3.56 -0.94
CA ASP A 168 -18.64 4.47 -1.30
C ASP A 168 -17.33 3.97 -0.68
N LEU A 169 -16.35 3.74 -1.53
CA LEU A 169 -14.96 3.43 -1.15
C LEU A 169 -14.04 4.58 -1.49
#